data_ea9d345783647061a94b79743174e5b5
#
_entry.id   ea9d345783647061a94b79743174e5b5
#
_cell.length_a   1.000
_cell.length_b   1.000
_cell.length_c   1.000
_cell.angle_alpha   90.00
_cell.angle_beta   90.00
_cell.angle_gamma   90.00
#
_symmetry.space_group_name_H-M   'P 1'
#
loop_
_entity.id
_entity.type
_entity.pdbx_description
1 polymer ?
#
loop_
_entity_poly.entity_id
_entity_poly.type
_entity_poly.pdbx_seq_one_letter_code
_entity_poly.pdbx_strand_id
1 'polypeptide(L)'
;VAAKVAGYLSTLARQPSVLGELLVGVILGPSVLNMQHWSLFDGEVVKEVITMLSEIGVLLLMFVAGLELHLSELLRSSKVSALAGVLGVILPVGAGIGVGLGFGFEINHSIFLGLTLGATSVSISAQTLMELKTLRSRAGLGLLGAAVFDDILVILLLSIFLAFGAGNGGAWQVVWIFVRMVIFLSA
;
A
#
# COMPACT_ATOMS: atom_id res chain seq x y z
N VAL A 1 15.72 0.21 -17.25
CA VAL A 1 15.37 0.26 -18.69
C VAL A 1 14.12 -0.57 -18.96
N ALA A 2 14.09 -1.86 -18.62
CA ALA A 2 12.94 -2.75 -18.91
C ALA A 2 11.61 -2.19 -18.39
N ALA A 3 11.57 -1.68 -17.13
CA ALA A 3 10.38 -1.06 -16.57
C ALA A 3 9.87 0.11 -17.41
N LYS A 4 10.77 1.01 -17.85
CA LYS A 4 10.36 2.16 -18.67
C LYS A 4 9.84 1.75 -20.06
N VAL A 5 10.43 0.73 -20.68
CA VAL A 5 9.93 0.18 -21.95
C VAL A 5 8.54 -0.43 -21.74
N ALA A 6 8.36 -1.23 -20.70
CA ALA A 6 7.07 -1.85 -20.41
C ALA A 6 6.00 -0.80 -20.04
N GLY A 7 6.37 0.24 -19.27
CA GLY A 7 5.50 1.38 -19.01
C GLY A 7 5.05 2.08 -20.29
N TYR A 8 5.98 2.35 -21.21
CA TYR A 8 5.65 2.92 -22.50
C TYR A 8 4.70 2.02 -23.33
N LEU A 9 4.95 0.72 -23.37
CA LEU A 9 4.06 -0.23 -24.05
C LEU A 9 2.67 -0.26 -23.43
N SER A 10 2.58 -0.14 -22.09
CA SER A 10 1.31 -0.03 -21.36
C SER A 10 0.52 1.21 -21.80
N THR A 11 1.18 2.37 -21.94
CA THR A 11 0.52 3.61 -22.39
C THR A 11 0.03 3.50 -23.85
N LEU A 12 0.73 2.79 -24.72
CA LEU A 12 0.26 2.48 -26.07
C LEU A 12 -1.02 1.63 -26.06
N ALA A 13 -1.16 0.75 -25.05
CA ALA A 13 -2.37 -0.04 -24.82
C ALA A 13 -3.47 0.74 -24.07
N ARG A 14 -3.31 2.06 -23.88
CA ARG A 14 -4.21 2.94 -23.12
C ARG A 14 -4.37 2.51 -21.65
N GLN A 15 -3.33 1.93 -21.07
CA GLN A 15 -3.25 1.57 -19.67
C GLN A 15 -2.24 2.47 -18.96
N PRO A 16 -2.36 2.66 -17.63
CA PRO A 16 -1.36 3.39 -16.86
C PRO A 16 0.05 2.78 -17.02
N SER A 17 1.09 3.62 -17.08
CA SER A 17 2.47 3.15 -17.22
C SER A 17 2.90 2.25 -16.08
N VAL A 18 2.42 2.54 -14.87
CA VAL A 18 2.70 1.75 -13.67
C VAL A 18 2.32 0.28 -13.83
N LEU A 19 1.24 -0.01 -14.55
CA LEU A 19 0.81 -1.40 -14.80
C LEU A 19 1.89 -2.17 -15.57
N GLY A 20 2.45 -1.59 -16.64
CA GLY A 20 3.53 -2.20 -17.40
C GLY A 20 4.81 -2.36 -16.57
N GLU A 21 5.15 -1.36 -15.78
CA GLU A 21 6.31 -1.38 -14.88
C GLU A 21 6.20 -2.50 -13.83
N LEU A 22 5.04 -2.70 -13.23
CA LEU A 22 4.77 -3.78 -12.29
C LEU A 22 4.79 -5.15 -12.95
N LEU A 23 4.12 -5.30 -14.10
CA LEU A 23 4.08 -6.57 -14.82
C LEU A 23 5.48 -7.04 -15.23
N VAL A 24 6.32 -6.13 -15.76
CA VAL A 24 7.69 -6.52 -16.08
C VAL A 24 8.51 -6.85 -14.85
N GLY A 25 8.25 -6.20 -13.71
CA GLY A 25 8.86 -6.53 -12.44
C GLY A 25 8.54 -7.96 -12.00
N VAL A 26 7.28 -8.39 -12.13
CA VAL A 26 6.85 -9.77 -11.86
C VAL A 26 7.50 -10.76 -12.83
N ILE A 27 7.57 -10.42 -14.14
CA ILE A 27 8.18 -11.29 -15.16
C ILE A 27 9.69 -11.48 -14.92
N LEU A 28 10.40 -10.41 -14.61
CA LEU A 28 11.85 -10.45 -14.35
C LEU A 28 12.18 -10.99 -12.95
N GLY A 29 11.21 -10.92 -12.04
CA GLY A 29 11.34 -11.36 -10.64
C GLY A 29 11.42 -12.89 -10.48
N PRO A 30 11.48 -13.34 -9.21
CA PRO A 30 11.64 -14.76 -8.89
C PRO A 30 10.49 -15.64 -9.38
N SER A 31 9.32 -15.03 -9.69
CA SER A 31 8.12 -15.75 -10.08
C SER A 31 8.18 -16.36 -11.50
N VAL A 32 8.93 -15.75 -12.44
CA VAL A 32 8.96 -16.18 -13.85
C VAL A 32 10.39 -16.39 -14.33
N LEU A 33 11.17 -15.32 -14.54
CA LEU A 33 12.52 -15.41 -15.12
C LEU A 33 13.63 -15.53 -14.07
N ASN A 34 13.32 -15.25 -12.83
CA ASN A 34 14.25 -15.32 -11.70
C ASN A 34 15.62 -14.69 -12.01
N MET A 35 15.60 -13.48 -12.56
CA MET A 35 16.78 -12.77 -13.06
C MET A 35 17.85 -12.55 -11.99
N GLN A 36 17.45 -12.58 -10.70
CA GLN A 36 18.34 -12.44 -9.55
C GLN A 36 19.33 -13.61 -9.40
N HIS A 37 19.09 -14.75 -10.06
CA HIS A 37 19.95 -15.93 -10.09
C HIS A 37 20.74 -16.06 -11.39
N TRP A 38 20.68 -15.09 -12.28
CA TRP A 38 21.52 -15.07 -13.45
C TRP A 38 22.96 -14.68 -13.05
N SER A 39 23.95 -15.29 -13.66
CA SER A 39 25.37 -15.07 -13.35
C SER A 39 25.83 -13.60 -13.34
N LEU A 40 25.09 -12.72 -14.02
CA LEU A 40 25.34 -11.26 -14.04
C LEU A 40 24.76 -10.55 -12.78
N PHE A 41 23.80 -11.13 -12.09
CA PHE A 41 23.08 -10.52 -10.98
C PHE A 41 23.13 -11.39 -9.71
N ASP A 42 23.81 -12.53 -9.74
CA ASP A 42 23.92 -13.48 -8.65
C ASP A 42 25.01 -13.04 -7.65
N GLY A 43 24.69 -11.94 -6.95
CA GLY A 43 25.54 -11.41 -5.88
C GLY A 43 24.66 -10.85 -4.76
N GLU A 44 24.99 -11.18 -3.53
CA GLU A 44 24.32 -10.62 -2.33
C GLU A 44 24.32 -9.08 -2.38
N VAL A 45 25.45 -8.48 -2.78
CA VAL A 45 25.60 -7.03 -2.94
C VAL A 45 24.63 -6.46 -3.98
N VAL A 46 24.41 -7.18 -5.10
CA VAL A 46 23.49 -6.71 -6.14
C VAL A 46 22.03 -6.74 -5.65
N LYS A 47 21.65 -7.77 -4.90
CA LYS A 47 20.31 -7.85 -4.29
C LYS A 47 20.09 -6.73 -3.27
N GLU A 48 21.10 -6.47 -2.44
CA GLU A 48 21.04 -5.38 -1.45
C GLU A 48 20.92 -4.00 -2.13
N VAL A 49 21.71 -3.75 -3.17
CA VAL A 49 21.63 -2.50 -3.95
C VAL A 49 20.26 -2.33 -4.62
N ILE A 50 19.69 -3.39 -5.21
CA ILE A 50 18.34 -3.34 -5.80
C ILE A 50 17.31 -3.00 -4.73
N THR A 51 17.38 -3.61 -3.56
CA THR A 51 16.47 -3.33 -2.44
C THR A 51 16.60 -1.88 -1.97
N MET A 52 17.82 -1.40 -1.72
CA MET A 52 18.08 0.00 -1.36
C MET A 52 17.52 1.00 -2.39
N LEU A 53 17.76 0.75 -3.67
CA LEU A 53 17.26 1.62 -4.74
C LEU A 53 15.73 1.59 -4.83
N SER A 54 15.10 0.45 -4.57
CA SER A 54 13.64 0.34 -4.53
C SER A 54 13.04 1.12 -3.36
N GLU A 55 13.64 1.05 -2.18
CA GLU A 55 13.22 1.82 -1.00
C GLU A 55 13.33 3.33 -1.24
N ILE A 56 14.47 3.78 -1.77
CA ILE A 56 14.66 5.19 -2.14
C ILE A 56 13.64 5.61 -3.20
N GLY A 57 13.37 4.75 -4.19
CA GLY A 57 12.37 5.01 -5.22
C GLY A 57 10.96 5.21 -4.65
N VAL A 58 10.54 4.36 -3.71
CA VAL A 58 9.25 4.50 -3.03
C VAL A 58 9.19 5.78 -2.20
N LEU A 59 10.25 6.10 -1.44
CA LEU A 59 10.30 7.33 -0.65
C LEU A 59 10.19 8.58 -1.53
N LEU A 60 10.90 8.62 -2.67
CA LEU A 60 10.82 9.74 -3.62
C LEU A 60 9.45 9.84 -4.26
N LEU A 61 8.84 8.70 -4.63
CA LEU A 61 7.48 8.68 -5.18
C LEU A 61 6.47 9.22 -4.19
N MET A 62 6.53 8.78 -2.93
CA MET A 62 5.65 9.28 -1.86
C MET A 62 5.88 10.76 -1.58
N PHE A 63 7.13 11.23 -1.62
CA PHE A 63 7.46 12.64 -1.46
C PHE A 63 6.85 13.50 -2.59
N VAL A 64 7.00 13.08 -3.84
CA VAL A 64 6.39 13.78 -4.99
C VAL A 64 4.88 13.79 -4.88
N ALA A 65 4.25 12.67 -4.58
CA ALA A 65 2.81 12.59 -4.36
C ALA A 65 2.34 13.51 -3.23
N GLY A 66 3.12 13.56 -2.12
CA GLY A 66 2.85 14.47 -0.99
C GLY A 66 2.94 15.95 -1.35
N LEU A 67 3.90 16.34 -2.19
CA LEU A 67 4.04 17.73 -2.67
C LEU A 67 2.87 18.17 -3.56
N GLU A 68 2.25 17.26 -4.29
CA GLU A 68 1.10 17.57 -5.15
C GLU A 68 -0.22 17.66 -4.38
N LEU A 69 -0.26 17.14 -3.14
CA LEU A 69 -1.45 17.15 -2.31
C LEU A 69 -1.61 18.47 -1.54
N HIS A 70 -2.77 19.08 -1.67
CA HIS A 70 -3.15 20.24 -0.87
C HIS A 70 -3.98 19.78 0.33
N LEU A 71 -3.42 19.84 1.53
CA LEU A 71 -4.08 19.42 2.78
C LEU A 71 -5.48 20.05 2.96
N SER A 72 -5.66 21.31 2.56
CA SER A 72 -6.95 22.01 2.63
C SER A 72 -8.02 21.36 1.74
N GLU A 73 -7.65 20.82 0.59
CA GLU A 73 -8.56 20.12 -0.32
C GLU A 73 -8.89 18.71 0.18
N LEU A 74 -7.89 18.04 0.76
CA LEU A 74 -8.06 16.73 1.40
C LEU A 74 -9.06 16.81 2.57
N LEU A 75 -8.94 17.82 3.43
CA LEU A 75 -9.83 18.05 4.56
C LEU A 75 -11.28 18.39 4.13
N ARG A 76 -11.48 19.01 2.99
CA ARG A 76 -12.82 19.28 2.43
C ARG A 76 -13.58 18.03 2.05
N SER A 77 -12.91 16.98 1.63
CA SER A 77 -13.51 15.69 1.24
C SER A 77 -13.60 14.69 2.40
N SER A 78 -13.30 15.12 3.64
CA SER A 78 -13.05 14.25 4.79
C SER A 78 -14.16 13.24 5.10
N LYS A 79 -15.44 13.60 4.99
CA LYS A 79 -16.55 12.68 5.29
C LYS A 79 -16.65 11.53 4.28
N VAL A 80 -16.54 11.84 2.99
CA VAL A 80 -16.60 10.84 1.91
C VAL A 80 -15.35 9.97 1.96
N SER A 81 -14.18 10.60 2.14
CA SER A 81 -12.90 9.90 2.26
C SER A 81 -12.85 8.98 3.48
N ALA A 82 -13.34 9.45 4.63
CA ALA A 82 -13.39 8.63 5.83
C ALA A 82 -14.32 7.42 5.66
N LEU A 83 -15.53 7.63 5.09
CA LEU A 83 -16.44 6.53 4.84
C LEU A 83 -15.88 5.53 3.82
N ALA A 84 -15.28 6.04 2.74
CA ALA A 84 -14.62 5.22 1.73
C ALA A 84 -13.44 4.43 2.31
N GLY A 85 -12.58 5.05 3.13
CA GLY A 85 -11.47 4.39 3.81
C GLY A 85 -11.94 3.32 4.79
N VAL A 86 -12.96 3.62 5.63
CA VAL A 86 -13.53 2.62 6.55
C VAL A 86 -14.09 1.42 5.80
N LEU A 87 -14.86 1.64 4.73
CA LEU A 87 -15.38 0.55 3.92
C LEU A 87 -14.27 -0.16 3.14
N GLY A 88 -13.26 0.59 2.67
CA GLY A 88 -12.06 0.09 1.99
C GLY A 88 -11.25 -0.87 2.86
N VAL A 89 -11.29 -0.73 4.18
CA VAL A 89 -10.66 -1.67 5.13
C VAL A 89 -11.60 -2.79 5.52
N ILE A 90 -12.81 -2.47 5.97
CA ILE A 90 -13.73 -3.46 6.54
C ILE A 90 -14.10 -4.54 5.51
N LEU A 91 -14.36 -4.16 4.25
CA LEU A 91 -14.77 -5.12 3.23
C LEU A 91 -13.66 -6.11 2.86
N PRO A 92 -12.42 -5.67 2.51
CA PRO A 92 -11.34 -6.62 2.22
C PRO A 92 -10.92 -7.43 3.45
N VAL A 93 -10.87 -6.82 4.64
CA VAL A 93 -10.55 -7.54 5.88
C VAL A 93 -11.59 -8.63 6.15
N GLY A 94 -12.87 -8.27 6.09
CA GLY A 94 -13.97 -9.24 6.29
C GLY A 94 -13.98 -10.34 5.23
N ALA A 95 -13.77 -9.99 3.96
CA ALA A 95 -13.66 -10.95 2.87
C ALA A 95 -12.45 -11.89 3.06
N GLY A 96 -11.29 -11.33 3.42
CA GLY A 96 -10.07 -12.11 3.69
C GLY A 96 -10.22 -13.09 4.84
N ILE A 97 -10.86 -12.66 5.94
CA ILE A 97 -11.20 -13.54 7.06
C ILE A 97 -12.15 -14.66 6.58
N GLY A 98 -13.21 -14.29 5.84
CA GLY A 98 -14.18 -15.25 5.33
C GLY A 98 -13.56 -16.30 4.40
N VAL A 99 -12.68 -15.86 3.49
CA VAL A 99 -11.92 -16.74 2.61
C VAL A 99 -10.98 -17.64 3.42
N GLY A 100 -10.20 -17.08 4.36
CA GLY A 100 -9.29 -17.87 5.18
C GLY A 100 -10.00 -18.98 5.96
N LEU A 101 -11.11 -18.64 6.61
CA LEU A 101 -11.94 -19.62 7.32
C LEU A 101 -12.56 -20.64 6.37
N GLY A 102 -12.99 -20.23 5.16
CA GLY A 102 -13.53 -21.10 4.13
C GLY A 102 -12.51 -22.12 3.61
N PHE A 103 -11.23 -21.77 3.60
CA PHE A 103 -10.13 -22.69 3.29
C PHE A 103 -9.62 -23.50 4.50
N GLY A 104 -10.25 -23.35 5.67
CA GLY A 104 -9.90 -24.12 6.87
C GLY A 104 -8.69 -23.57 7.64
N PHE A 105 -8.31 -22.30 7.42
CA PHE A 105 -7.25 -21.69 8.22
C PHE A 105 -7.74 -21.40 9.63
N GLU A 106 -6.83 -21.41 10.59
CA GLU A 106 -7.11 -20.98 11.95
C GLU A 106 -7.52 -19.49 11.97
N ILE A 107 -8.31 -19.13 12.99
CA ILE A 107 -8.86 -17.76 13.11
C ILE A 107 -7.77 -16.67 13.09
N ASN A 108 -6.63 -16.90 13.74
CA ASN A 108 -5.52 -15.95 13.76
C ASN A 108 -4.89 -15.76 12.39
N HIS A 109 -4.68 -16.83 11.64
CA HIS A 109 -4.18 -16.78 10.27
C HIS A 109 -5.19 -16.09 9.33
N SER A 110 -6.48 -16.36 9.52
CA SER A 110 -7.54 -15.74 8.73
C SER A 110 -7.64 -14.23 8.99
N ILE A 111 -7.52 -13.80 10.25
CA ILE A 111 -7.48 -12.37 10.60
C ILE A 111 -6.25 -11.70 9.98
N PHE A 112 -5.08 -12.31 10.10
CA PHE A 112 -3.86 -11.77 9.51
C PHE A 112 -3.96 -11.65 7.99
N LEU A 113 -4.51 -12.67 7.33
CA LEU A 113 -4.79 -12.65 5.89
C LEU A 113 -5.73 -11.49 5.53
N GLY A 114 -6.81 -11.30 6.29
CA GLY A 114 -7.73 -10.20 6.11
C GLY A 114 -7.05 -8.84 6.24
N LEU A 115 -6.26 -8.63 7.30
CA LEU A 115 -5.51 -7.39 7.53
C LEU A 115 -4.51 -7.11 6.40
N THR A 116 -3.85 -8.14 5.88
CA THR A 116 -2.93 -8.02 4.74
C THR A 116 -3.65 -7.58 3.47
N LEU A 117 -4.85 -8.10 3.22
CA LEU A 117 -5.68 -7.72 2.07
C LEU A 117 -6.33 -6.34 2.24
N GLY A 118 -6.52 -5.88 3.48
CA GLY A 118 -7.03 -4.56 3.79
C GLY A 118 -6.02 -3.43 3.54
N ALA A 119 -4.73 -3.72 3.47
CA ALA A 119 -3.70 -2.73 3.21
C ALA A 119 -3.67 -2.33 1.73
N THR A 120 -3.90 -1.04 1.44
CA THR A 120 -3.99 -0.50 0.08
C THR A 120 -2.76 0.35 -0.25
N SER A 121 -2.27 0.30 -1.49
CA SER A 121 -1.13 1.12 -1.93
C SER A 121 -1.54 2.52 -2.35
N VAL A 122 -1.25 3.52 -1.52
CA VAL A 122 -1.44 4.94 -1.83
C VAL A 122 -0.59 5.38 -3.04
N SER A 123 0.65 4.90 -3.13
CA SER A 123 1.59 5.32 -4.17
C SER A 123 1.14 4.92 -5.58
N ILE A 124 0.62 3.71 -5.75
CA ILE A 124 0.09 3.25 -7.04
C ILE A 124 -1.13 4.08 -7.44
N SER A 125 -2.04 4.33 -6.49
CA SER A 125 -3.22 5.15 -6.71
C SER A 125 -2.86 6.58 -7.09
N ALA A 126 -1.92 7.21 -6.38
CA ALA A 126 -1.45 8.55 -6.66
C ALA A 126 -0.79 8.62 -8.04
N GLN A 127 0.13 7.70 -8.38
CA GLN A 127 0.79 7.68 -9.68
C GLN A 127 -0.23 7.51 -10.82
N THR A 128 -1.18 6.60 -10.68
CA THR A 128 -2.23 6.40 -11.69
C THR A 128 -3.07 7.66 -11.88
N LEU A 129 -3.47 8.32 -10.79
CA LEU A 129 -4.26 9.56 -10.86
C LEU A 129 -3.46 10.72 -11.48
N MET A 130 -2.14 10.78 -11.23
CA MET A 130 -1.24 11.77 -11.86
C MET A 130 -1.18 11.54 -13.37
N GLU A 131 -0.97 10.30 -13.82
CA GLU A 131 -0.94 9.96 -15.24
C GLU A 131 -2.26 10.29 -15.95
N LEU A 132 -3.38 10.00 -15.30
CA LEU A 132 -4.73 10.32 -15.81
C LEU A 132 -5.07 11.82 -15.69
N LYS A 133 -4.19 12.64 -15.08
CA LYS A 133 -4.42 14.08 -14.81
C LYS A 133 -5.69 14.34 -13.99
N THR A 134 -6.10 13.39 -13.16
CA THR A 134 -7.31 13.44 -12.34
C THR A 134 -7.03 13.55 -10.85
N LEU A 135 -5.76 13.69 -10.44
CA LEU A 135 -5.33 13.76 -9.04
C LEU A 135 -6.11 14.83 -8.26
N ARG A 136 -6.30 16.02 -8.83
CA ARG A 136 -7.00 17.15 -8.22
C ARG A 136 -8.52 17.15 -8.42
N SER A 137 -9.07 16.11 -9.02
CA SER A 137 -10.52 15.95 -9.11
C SER A 137 -11.13 15.59 -7.75
N ARG A 138 -12.45 15.79 -7.58
CA ARG A 138 -13.15 15.38 -6.35
C ARG A 138 -12.98 13.87 -6.08
N ALA A 139 -12.98 13.06 -7.13
CA ALA A 139 -12.78 11.63 -7.03
C ALA A 139 -11.33 11.28 -6.64
N GLY A 140 -10.33 11.94 -7.26
CA GLY A 140 -8.92 11.75 -6.93
C GLY A 140 -8.59 12.11 -5.49
N LEU A 141 -9.01 13.30 -5.03
CA LEU A 141 -8.83 13.73 -3.65
C LEU A 141 -9.58 12.82 -2.66
N GLY A 142 -10.78 12.37 -3.02
CA GLY A 142 -11.55 11.44 -2.22
C GLY A 142 -10.83 10.09 -2.06
N LEU A 143 -10.28 9.56 -3.14
CA LEU A 143 -9.55 8.29 -3.16
C LEU A 143 -8.25 8.38 -2.37
N LEU A 144 -7.47 9.45 -2.54
CA LEU A 144 -6.25 9.65 -1.77
C LEU A 144 -6.54 9.87 -0.28
N GLY A 145 -7.59 10.64 0.03
CA GLY A 145 -8.04 10.79 1.41
C GLY A 145 -8.51 9.46 2.03
N ALA A 146 -9.23 8.65 1.27
CA ALA A 146 -9.62 7.31 1.71
C ALA A 146 -8.41 6.42 2.01
N ALA A 147 -7.39 6.45 1.14
CA ALA A 147 -6.17 5.68 1.33
C ALA A 147 -5.36 6.10 2.58
N VAL A 148 -5.36 7.39 2.94
CA VAL A 148 -4.76 7.85 4.20
C VAL A 148 -5.53 7.32 5.41
N PHE A 149 -6.88 7.34 5.38
CA PHE A 149 -7.70 6.74 6.44
C PHE A 149 -7.51 5.23 6.54
N ASP A 150 -7.38 4.57 5.40
CA ASP A 150 -7.12 3.14 5.25
C ASP A 150 -5.82 2.74 5.97
N ASP A 151 -4.71 3.39 5.66
CA ASP A 151 -3.41 3.16 6.28
C ASP A 151 -3.48 3.30 7.82
N ILE A 152 -4.14 4.36 8.31
CA ILE A 152 -4.32 4.58 9.75
C ILE A 152 -5.10 3.43 10.38
N LEU A 153 -6.21 3.02 9.75
CA LEU A 153 -7.07 1.97 10.27
C LEU A 153 -6.39 0.61 10.25
N VAL A 154 -5.68 0.26 9.16
CA VAL A 154 -4.97 -1.01 9.05
C VAL A 154 -3.84 -1.11 10.08
N ILE A 155 -3.05 -0.05 10.26
CA ILE A 155 -2.00 -0.02 11.29
C ILE A 155 -2.60 -0.18 12.69
N LEU A 156 -3.73 0.48 12.97
CA LEU A 156 -4.43 0.36 14.25
C LEU A 156 -4.94 -1.07 14.47
N LEU A 157 -5.63 -1.65 13.48
CA LEU A 157 -6.16 -3.00 13.56
C LEU A 157 -5.06 -4.05 13.70
N LEU A 158 -3.96 -3.90 12.94
CA LEU A 158 -2.79 -4.78 13.05
C LEU A 158 -2.15 -4.67 14.44
N SER A 159 -2.04 -3.46 14.97
CA SER A 159 -1.49 -3.23 16.30
C SER A 159 -2.35 -3.86 17.40
N ILE A 160 -3.68 -3.77 17.27
CA ILE A 160 -4.63 -4.43 18.17
C ILE A 160 -4.46 -5.96 18.05
N PHE A 161 -4.43 -6.49 16.84
CA PHE A 161 -4.25 -7.91 16.58
C PHE A 161 -2.96 -8.46 17.22
N LEU A 162 -1.83 -7.77 17.00
CA LEU A 162 -0.54 -8.16 17.58
C LEU A 162 -0.54 -8.06 19.12
N ALA A 163 -1.17 -7.04 19.68
CA ALA A 163 -1.25 -6.87 21.14
C ALA A 163 -2.03 -8.00 21.82
N PHE A 164 -3.10 -8.47 21.20
CA PHE A 164 -3.91 -9.57 21.75
C PHE A 164 -3.41 -10.95 21.33
N GLY A 165 -2.87 -11.09 20.10
CA GLY A 165 -2.41 -12.37 19.56
C GLY A 165 -1.07 -12.85 20.14
N ALA A 166 -0.16 -11.94 20.50
CA ALA A 166 1.16 -12.27 21.05
C ALA A 166 1.15 -12.61 22.56
N GLY A 167 0.01 -12.55 23.23
CA GLY A 167 -0.13 -12.92 24.64
C GLY A 167 0.56 -11.99 25.66
N ASN A 168 1.37 -11.03 25.20
CA ASN A 168 2.15 -10.11 26.04
C ASN A 168 1.67 -8.65 25.96
N GLY A 169 0.64 -8.36 25.19
CA GLY A 169 0.17 -7.01 24.95
C GLY A 169 -1.05 -6.67 25.80
N GLY A 170 -0.86 -5.85 26.82
CA GLY A 170 -1.98 -5.26 27.57
C GLY A 170 -2.62 -4.10 26.77
N ALA A 171 -3.86 -3.73 27.14
CA ALA A 171 -4.58 -2.57 26.61
C ALA A 171 -3.73 -1.28 26.60
N TRP A 172 -2.74 -1.19 27.47
CA TRP A 172 -1.79 -0.08 27.56
C TRP A 172 -0.90 0.07 26.29
N GLN A 173 -0.49 -1.02 25.68
CA GLN A 173 0.30 -0.95 24.44
C GLN A 173 -0.53 -0.39 23.28
N VAL A 174 -1.79 -0.78 23.17
CA VAL A 174 -2.72 -0.24 22.15
C VAL A 174 -2.91 1.27 22.35
N VAL A 175 -3.14 1.70 23.60
CA VAL A 175 -3.25 3.13 23.94
C VAL A 175 -1.98 3.88 23.57
N TRP A 176 -0.81 3.32 23.85
CA TRP A 176 0.48 3.95 23.55
C TRP A 176 0.76 4.07 22.05
N ILE A 177 0.36 3.07 21.27
CA ILE A 177 0.44 3.12 19.78
C ILE A 177 -0.49 4.21 19.25
N PHE A 178 -1.73 4.27 19.76
CA PHE A 178 -2.68 5.31 19.38
C PHE A 178 -2.16 6.73 19.70
N VAL A 179 -1.62 6.93 20.90
CA VAL A 179 -1.02 8.21 21.31
C VAL A 179 0.14 8.60 20.40
N ARG A 180 1.05 7.68 20.07
CA ARG A 180 2.15 7.94 19.13
C ARG A 180 1.66 8.31 17.75
N MET A 181 0.62 7.63 17.27
CA MET A 181 0.01 7.92 15.97
C MET A 181 -0.62 9.32 15.94
N VAL A 182 -1.35 9.70 17.00
CA VAL A 182 -1.94 11.06 17.11
C VAL A 182 -0.85 12.13 17.17
N ILE A 183 0.23 11.91 17.94
CA ILE A 183 1.36 12.83 17.99
C ILE A 183 2.00 12.98 16.61
N PHE A 184 2.24 11.88 15.91
CA PHE A 184 2.82 11.89 14.56
C PHE A 184 1.95 12.66 13.56
N LEU A 185 0.62 12.46 13.59
CA LEU A 185 -0.31 13.15 12.69
C LEU A 185 -0.52 14.64 13.04
N SER A 186 -0.16 15.06 14.25
CA SER A 186 -0.30 16.45 14.70
C SER A 186 0.97 17.28 14.52
N ALA A 187 2.11 16.64 14.23
CA ALA A 187 3.41 17.28 14.02
C ALA A 187 3.61 17.71 12.57
#